data_46f85b7290f33686f70679e11aaa19fb
#
_entry.id   46f85b7290f33686f70679e11aaa19fb
#
_cell.length_a   1.000
_cell.length_b   1.000
_cell.length_c   1.000
_cell.angle_alpha   90.00
_cell.angle_beta   90.00
_cell.angle_gamma   90.00
#
_symmetry.space_group_name_H-M   'P 1'
#
loop_
_entity.id
_entity.type
_entity.pdbx_description
1 polymer ?
#
loop_
_entity_poly.entity_id
_entity_poly.type
_entity_poly.pdbx_seq_one_letter_code
_entity_poly.pdbx_strand_id
1 'polypeptide(L)'
;AYLKRRVEDAFDKTDLEYIRKSLLELKEPTIVSGVGGSSVVSSFGAKVLNRKNNIITIDSEPRDFIYQNLSGFKNVISCSYSGKNYGVDLSFANDLKKYLLSNNSFDNPDVTYLEYKTTIDKERSFISLGATLIPISILLDYYLDGNTARILELIEPTTFTFDTKPNIYEIFSGYDTKTSSKYLESTMIESGIGIPVIHDKYSYCHGRSTTSIVHSNNAIYFARGTDFDKMMLEELKSYYNEIIVISSPFKDQVEADFHMLV
;
A
#
# COMPACT_ATOMS: atom_id res chain seq x y z
N ALA A 1 1.79 -14.42 14.10
CA ALA A 1 0.66 -14.66 15.03
C ALA A 1 -0.17 -13.39 15.31
N TYR A 2 0.46 -12.28 15.70
CA TYR A 2 -0.25 -11.05 16.10
C TYR A 2 -1.02 -10.37 14.95
N LEU A 3 -0.37 -10.12 13.82
CA LEU A 3 -1.00 -9.47 12.66
C LEU A 3 -2.12 -10.34 12.09
N LYS A 4 -1.89 -11.65 11.97
CA LYS A 4 -2.90 -12.61 11.49
C LYS A 4 -4.18 -12.55 12.34
N ARG A 5 -4.05 -12.59 13.68
CA ARG A 5 -5.19 -12.47 14.59
C ARG A 5 -5.98 -11.17 14.40
N ARG A 6 -5.30 -10.05 14.08
CA ARG A 6 -5.99 -8.77 13.83
C ARG A 6 -6.80 -8.79 12.54
N VAL A 7 -6.29 -9.43 11.52
CA VAL A 7 -7.01 -9.58 10.25
C VAL A 7 -8.19 -10.54 10.43
N GLU A 8 -8.00 -11.65 11.13
CA GLU A 8 -9.08 -12.59 11.47
C GLU A 8 -10.21 -11.88 12.24
N ASP A 9 -9.88 -11.14 13.31
CA ASP A 9 -10.87 -10.38 14.07
C ASP A 9 -11.63 -9.37 13.18
N ALA A 10 -10.94 -8.65 12.34
CA ALA A 10 -11.56 -7.70 11.45
C ALA A 10 -12.49 -8.38 10.43
N PHE A 11 -12.11 -9.53 9.90
CA PHE A 11 -12.93 -10.29 8.95
C PHE A 11 -14.21 -10.84 9.60
N ASP A 12 -14.10 -11.31 10.85
CA ASP A 12 -15.26 -11.81 11.62
C ASP A 12 -16.27 -10.71 11.98
N LYS A 13 -15.85 -9.44 12.03
CA LYS A 13 -16.67 -8.30 12.47
C LYS A 13 -17.16 -7.42 11.33
N THR A 14 -16.59 -7.57 10.14
CA THR A 14 -16.87 -6.73 8.98
C THR A 14 -17.84 -7.42 8.03
N ASP A 15 -18.80 -6.68 7.49
CA ASP A 15 -19.63 -7.15 6.38
C ASP A 15 -18.82 -7.11 5.07
N LEU A 16 -17.96 -8.12 4.90
CA LEU A 16 -17.10 -8.25 3.71
C LEU A 16 -17.92 -8.42 2.43
N GLU A 17 -19.11 -9.03 2.50
CA GLU A 17 -19.96 -9.22 1.32
C GLU A 17 -20.48 -7.88 0.80
N TYR A 18 -20.94 -7.01 1.69
CA TYR A 18 -21.33 -5.65 1.34
C TYR A 18 -20.17 -4.86 0.71
N ILE A 19 -18.97 -4.94 1.30
CA ILE A 19 -17.79 -4.25 0.75
C ILE A 19 -17.43 -4.79 -0.63
N ARG A 20 -17.40 -6.12 -0.81
CA ARG A 20 -17.13 -6.75 -2.11
C ARG A 20 -18.13 -6.31 -3.17
N LYS A 21 -19.42 -6.32 -2.83
CA LYS A 21 -20.49 -5.88 -3.74
C LYS A 21 -20.32 -4.42 -4.13
N SER A 22 -20.09 -3.54 -3.17
CA SER A 22 -19.91 -2.10 -3.41
C SER A 22 -18.69 -1.81 -4.30
N LEU A 23 -17.57 -2.52 -4.09
CA LEU A 23 -16.37 -2.38 -4.93
C LEU A 23 -16.59 -2.97 -6.33
N LEU A 24 -17.38 -4.06 -6.46
CA LEU A 24 -17.69 -4.67 -7.75
C LEU A 24 -18.56 -3.77 -8.64
N GLU A 25 -19.35 -2.88 -8.04
CA GLU A 25 -20.19 -1.90 -8.74
C GLU A 25 -19.38 -0.75 -9.37
N LEU A 26 -18.12 -0.57 -8.99
CA LEU A 26 -17.23 0.43 -9.58
C LEU A 26 -16.84 0.01 -11.00
N LYS A 27 -17.41 0.66 -12.01
CA LYS A 27 -17.16 0.37 -13.43
C LYS A 27 -16.55 1.56 -14.17
N GLU A 28 -16.37 2.67 -13.48
CA GLU A 28 -15.92 3.94 -14.03
C GLU A 28 -14.54 4.33 -13.46
N PRO A 29 -13.80 5.19 -14.15
CA PRO A 29 -12.52 5.68 -13.64
C PRO A 29 -12.60 6.19 -12.21
N THR A 30 -11.71 5.71 -11.37
CA THR A 30 -11.77 5.91 -9.92
C THR A 30 -10.44 6.41 -9.36
N ILE A 31 -10.49 7.41 -8.51
CA ILE A 31 -9.34 7.86 -7.72
C ILE A 31 -9.40 7.17 -6.36
N VAL A 32 -8.28 6.62 -5.91
CA VAL A 32 -8.14 6.12 -4.54
C VAL A 32 -7.18 7.04 -3.81
N SER A 33 -7.58 7.53 -2.65
CA SER A 33 -6.88 8.60 -1.95
C SER A 33 -6.65 8.27 -0.48
N GLY A 34 -5.52 8.72 0.05
CA GLY A 34 -5.16 8.53 1.45
C GLY A 34 -3.92 9.32 1.83
N VAL A 35 -3.73 9.59 3.12
CA VAL A 35 -2.61 10.38 3.67
C VAL A 35 -1.82 9.53 4.66
N GLY A 36 -0.49 9.68 4.69
CA GLY A 36 0.39 8.91 5.58
C GLY A 36 0.25 7.40 5.35
N GLY A 37 0.09 6.59 6.39
CA GLY A 37 -0.13 5.14 6.27
C GLY A 37 -1.33 4.78 5.39
N SER A 38 -2.36 5.62 5.33
CA SER A 38 -3.50 5.41 4.42
C SER A 38 -3.14 5.61 2.94
N SER A 39 -2.03 6.27 2.62
CA SER A 39 -1.54 6.38 1.25
C SER A 39 -1.01 5.04 0.72
N VAL A 40 -0.58 4.16 1.61
CA VAL A 40 -0.23 2.76 1.28
C VAL A 40 -1.50 1.98 0.90
N VAL A 41 -2.58 2.17 1.69
CA VAL A 41 -3.89 1.56 1.41
C VAL A 41 -4.44 2.04 0.07
N SER A 42 -4.34 3.34 -0.23
CA SER A 42 -4.80 3.90 -1.52
C SER A 42 -4.01 3.35 -2.71
N SER A 43 -2.70 3.21 -2.57
CA SER A 43 -1.83 2.63 -3.60
C SER A 43 -2.21 1.17 -3.89
N PHE A 44 -2.45 0.37 -2.85
CA PHE A 44 -2.92 -1.00 -3.00
C PHE A 44 -4.32 -1.08 -3.62
N GLY A 45 -5.24 -0.24 -3.12
CA GLY A 45 -6.62 -0.17 -3.61
C GLY A 45 -6.71 0.19 -5.09
N ALA A 46 -5.92 1.15 -5.55
CA ALA A 46 -5.85 1.51 -6.95
C ALA A 46 -5.38 0.31 -7.82
N LYS A 47 -4.36 -0.42 -7.37
CA LYS A 47 -3.88 -1.63 -8.05
C LYS A 47 -4.95 -2.73 -8.10
N VAL A 48 -5.62 -2.99 -6.98
CA VAL A 48 -6.70 -3.98 -6.87
C VAL A 48 -7.83 -3.67 -7.85
N LEU A 49 -8.34 -2.44 -7.82
CA LEU A 49 -9.44 -2.03 -8.70
C LEU A 49 -9.04 -2.06 -10.18
N ASN A 50 -7.85 -1.61 -10.50
CA ASN A 50 -7.35 -1.68 -11.88
C ASN A 50 -7.35 -3.13 -12.38
N ARG A 51 -6.84 -4.06 -11.58
CA ARG A 51 -6.73 -5.47 -11.96
C ARG A 51 -8.06 -6.22 -11.96
N LYS A 52 -8.87 -6.04 -10.91
CA LYS A 52 -10.11 -6.77 -10.72
C LYS A 52 -11.26 -6.23 -11.57
N ASN A 53 -11.43 -4.91 -11.57
CA ASN A 53 -12.54 -4.26 -12.26
C ASN A 53 -12.20 -3.88 -13.70
N ASN A 54 -10.93 -3.94 -14.08
CA ASN A 54 -10.44 -3.51 -15.39
C ASN A 54 -10.81 -2.05 -15.71
N ILE A 55 -10.67 -1.17 -14.74
CA ILE A 55 -10.95 0.27 -14.86
C ILE A 55 -9.67 1.09 -14.68
N ILE A 56 -9.68 2.32 -15.20
CA ILE A 56 -8.60 3.28 -14.93
C ILE A 56 -8.66 3.70 -13.47
N THR A 57 -7.57 3.52 -12.75
CA THR A 57 -7.42 3.94 -11.37
C THR A 57 -6.09 4.63 -11.14
N ILE A 58 -6.10 5.62 -10.28
CA ILE A 58 -4.88 6.27 -9.77
C ILE A 58 -4.92 6.33 -8.25
N ASP A 59 -3.75 6.26 -7.61
CA ASP A 59 -3.58 6.70 -6.23
C ASP A 59 -3.12 8.16 -6.23
N SER A 60 -3.75 8.99 -5.42
CA SER A 60 -3.44 10.43 -5.34
C SER A 60 -3.57 10.93 -3.90
N GLU A 61 -2.68 11.83 -3.53
CA GLU A 61 -2.82 12.58 -2.28
C GLU A 61 -4.05 13.50 -2.37
N PRO A 62 -4.87 13.60 -1.30
CA PRO A 62 -6.06 14.46 -1.33
C PRO A 62 -5.75 15.92 -1.67
N ARG A 63 -4.61 16.42 -1.25
CA ARG A 63 -4.19 17.80 -1.50
C ARG A 63 -3.95 18.10 -2.98
N ASP A 64 -3.57 17.08 -3.75
CA ASP A 64 -3.32 17.23 -5.18
C ASP A 64 -4.61 17.51 -5.97
N PHE A 65 -5.78 17.15 -5.42
CA PHE A 65 -7.07 17.38 -6.06
C PHE A 65 -7.35 18.86 -6.35
N ILE A 66 -6.73 19.77 -5.60
CA ILE A 66 -6.84 21.22 -5.82
C ILE A 66 -6.20 21.62 -7.16
N TYR A 67 -5.22 20.88 -7.60
CA TYR A 67 -4.39 21.19 -8.78
C TYR A 67 -4.67 20.28 -9.98
N GLN A 68 -5.37 19.18 -9.78
CA GLN A 68 -5.63 18.19 -10.82
C GLN A 68 -6.96 18.43 -11.52
N ASN A 69 -7.01 18.16 -12.82
CA ASN A 69 -8.27 18.06 -13.55
C ASN A 69 -8.90 16.68 -13.32
N LEU A 70 -9.97 16.64 -12.53
CA LEU A 70 -10.67 15.42 -12.16
C LEU A 70 -11.79 15.00 -13.12
N SER A 71 -12.05 15.75 -14.19
CA SER A 71 -13.20 15.56 -15.09
C SER A 71 -13.28 14.17 -15.76
N GLY A 72 -12.14 13.48 -15.86
CA GLY A 72 -12.07 12.11 -16.39
C GLY A 72 -12.47 11.02 -15.40
N PHE A 73 -12.62 11.34 -14.12
CA PHE A 73 -12.98 10.42 -13.07
C PHE A 73 -14.46 10.53 -12.68
N LYS A 74 -15.02 9.47 -12.14
CA LYS A 74 -16.41 9.41 -11.69
C LYS A 74 -16.55 9.08 -10.21
N ASN A 75 -15.55 8.42 -9.65
CA ASN A 75 -15.56 7.99 -8.25
C ASN A 75 -14.28 8.43 -7.53
N VAL A 76 -14.42 8.66 -6.23
CA VAL A 76 -13.30 8.79 -5.29
C VAL A 76 -13.51 7.85 -4.11
N ILE A 77 -12.49 7.07 -3.79
CA ILE A 77 -12.42 6.28 -2.54
C ILE A 77 -11.40 6.93 -1.64
N SER A 78 -11.86 7.50 -0.53
CA SER A 78 -10.96 7.97 0.51
C SER A 78 -10.65 6.85 1.50
N CYS A 79 -9.37 6.61 1.74
CA CYS A 79 -8.90 5.65 2.73
C CYS A 79 -8.47 6.39 3.99
N SER A 80 -9.09 6.05 5.12
CA SER A 80 -8.75 6.70 6.39
C SER A 80 -9.17 5.82 7.56
N TYR A 81 -8.24 5.50 8.47
CA TYR A 81 -8.58 4.69 9.65
C TYR A 81 -9.71 5.33 10.47
N SER A 82 -9.59 6.61 10.82
CA SER A 82 -10.60 7.30 11.63
C SER A 82 -11.78 7.85 10.85
N GLY A 83 -11.64 8.04 9.53
CA GLY A 83 -12.62 8.69 8.68
C GLY A 83 -12.82 10.20 8.92
N LYS A 84 -12.07 10.79 9.84
CA LYS A 84 -12.29 12.18 10.35
C LYS A 84 -11.07 13.08 10.17
N ASN A 85 -10.26 12.90 9.17
CA ASN A 85 -9.13 13.80 8.95
C ASN A 85 -9.41 14.77 7.79
N TYR A 86 -8.69 15.87 7.78
CA TYR A 86 -8.80 16.88 6.73
C TYR A 86 -8.55 16.32 5.31
N GLY A 87 -7.78 15.24 5.18
CA GLY A 87 -7.60 14.56 3.90
C GLY A 87 -8.89 13.94 3.36
N VAL A 88 -9.80 13.46 4.22
CA VAL A 88 -11.13 12.99 3.81
C VAL A 88 -11.96 14.15 3.27
N ASP A 89 -11.97 15.29 3.99
CA ASP A 89 -12.70 16.48 3.55
C ASP A 89 -12.21 16.97 2.19
N LEU A 90 -10.89 17.04 1.98
CA LEU A 90 -10.30 17.39 0.69
C LEU A 90 -10.64 16.39 -0.41
N SER A 91 -10.62 15.08 -0.10
CA SER A 91 -10.99 14.03 -1.06
C SER A 91 -12.43 14.16 -1.52
N PHE A 92 -13.30 14.74 -0.69
CA PHE A 92 -14.73 14.89 -0.95
C PHE A 92 -15.15 16.28 -1.40
N ALA A 93 -14.23 17.23 -1.48
CA ALA A 93 -14.47 18.58 -1.98
C ALA A 93 -14.58 18.65 -3.52
N ASN A 94 -15.36 17.72 -4.11
CA ASN A 94 -15.60 17.62 -5.55
C ASN A 94 -16.93 16.91 -5.83
N ASP A 95 -17.34 16.85 -7.09
CA ASP A 95 -18.62 16.27 -7.52
C ASP A 95 -18.54 14.75 -7.86
N LEU A 96 -17.45 14.08 -7.53
CA LEU A 96 -17.30 12.64 -7.74
C LEU A 96 -18.20 11.85 -6.77
N LYS A 97 -18.63 10.64 -7.17
CA LYS A 97 -19.30 9.71 -6.26
C LYS A 97 -18.32 9.27 -5.16
N LYS A 98 -18.71 9.41 -3.91
CA LYS A 98 -17.84 9.32 -2.73
C LYS A 98 -17.96 7.99 -2.04
N TYR A 99 -16.81 7.39 -1.77
CA TYR A 99 -16.68 6.16 -0.97
C TYR A 99 -15.66 6.39 0.14
N LEU A 100 -15.92 5.86 1.32
CA LEU A 100 -15.01 5.93 2.46
C LEU A 100 -14.67 4.54 2.98
N LEU A 101 -13.42 4.12 2.80
CA LEU A 101 -12.88 2.91 3.44
C LEU A 101 -12.31 3.29 4.81
N SER A 102 -13.01 2.92 5.88
CA SER A 102 -12.72 3.40 7.23
C SER A 102 -13.19 2.42 8.31
N ASN A 103 -12.59 2.52 9.50
CA ASN A 103 -13.06 1.82 10.71
C ASN A 103 -14.25 2.52 11.37
N ASN A 104 -14.72 3.63 10.81
CA ASN A 104 -15.87 4.37 11.31
C ASN A 104 -16.75 4.83 10.15
N SER A 105 -18.04 4.89 10.40
CA SER A 105 -19.03 5.53 9.53
C SER A 105 -19.60 6.78 10.18
N PHE A 106 -20.13 7.68 9.37
CA PHE A 106 -20.78 8.91 9.79
C PHE A 106 -22.10 9.05 9.05
N ASP A 107 -23.02 9.80 9.61
CA ASP A 107 -24.30 10.07 8.98
C ASP A 107 -24.15 11.14 7.86
N ASN A 108 -23.75 10.65 6.68
CA ASN A 108 -23.68 11.47 5.47
C ASN A 108 -24.25 10.64 4.29
N PRO A 109 -25.45 10.97 3.78
CA PRO A 109 -26.12 10.19 2.75
C PRO A 109 -25.40 10.24 1.38
N ASP A 110 -24.50 11.19 1.16
CA ASP A 110 -23.76 11.34 -0.09
C ASP A 110 -22.53 10.43 -0.16
N VAL A 111 -22.21 9.69 0.92
CA VAL A 111 -21.03 8.84 1.02
C VAL A 111 -21.42 7.38 1.16
N THR A 112 -20.89 6.53 0.32
CA THR A 112 -20.96 5.07 0.49
C THR A 112 -19.86 4.63 1.45
N TYR A 113 -20.24 4.09 2.61
CA TYR A 113 -19.31 3.65 3.63
C TYR A 113 -18.89 2.20 3.41
N LEU A 114 -17.60 1.99 3.18
CA LEU A 114 -16.94 0.69 3.19
C LEU A 114 -16.36 0.49 4.60
N GLU A 115 -17.27 0.36 5.57
CA GLU A 115 -16.90 0.30 6.98
C GLU A 115 -16.36 -1.08 7.34
N TYR A 116 -15.17 -1.10 7.95
CA TYR A 116 -14.62 -2.30 8.57
C TYR A 116 -14.55 -2.13 10.09
N LYS A 117 -14.66 -3.24 10.81
CA LYS A 117 -14.70 -3.26 12.27
C LYS A 117 -13.62 -4.17 12.83
N THR A 118 -13.14 -3.83 14.02
CA THR A 118 -12.23 -4.66 14.80
C THR A 118 -12.52 -4.45 16.26
N THR A 119 -12.42 -5.52 17.06
CA THR A 119 -12.51 -5.46 18.53
C THR A 119 -11.15 -5.29 19.19
N ILE A 120 -10.07 -5.43 18.41
CA ILE A 120 -8.72 -5.28 18.91
C ILE A 120 -8.33 -3.80 18.84
N ASP A 121 -8.01 -3.20 19.99
CA ASP A 121 -7.60 -1.81 20.09
C ASP A 121 -6.44 -1.48 19.15
N LYS A 122 -6.46 -0.24 18.65
CA LYS A 122 -5.36 0.30 17.87
C LYS A 122 -4.05 0.22 18.69
N GLU A 123 -2.97 -0.11 18.03
CA GLU A 123 -1.64 -0.06 18.64
C GLU A 123 -1.37 1.36 19.17
N ARG A 124 -0.83 1.44 20.38
CA ARG A 124 -0.45 2.70 21.03
C ARG A 124 0.95 3.19 20.64
N SER A 125 1.47 2.69 19.54
CA SER A 125 2.77 3.12 18.98
C SER A 125 2.56 4.10 17.82
N PHE A 126 3.59 4.83 17.46
CA PHE A 126 3.60 5.64 16.24
C PHE A 126 3.33 4.80 15.01
N ILE A 127 3.83 3.56 14.99
CA ILE A 127 3.60 2.59 13.94
C ILE A 127 2.36 1.78 14.27
N SER A 128 1.26 2.06 13.59
CA SER A 128 0.03 1.28 13.70
C SER A 128 -0.10 0.33 12.52
N LEU A 129 0.58 -0.82 12.62
CA LEU A 129 0.58 -1.84 11.55
C LEU A 129 -0.84 -2.30 11.21
N GLY A 130 -1.69 -2.52 12.22
CA GLY A 130 -3.08 -2.94 12.02
C GLY A 130 -3.92 -1.91 11.28
N ALA A 131 -3.67 -0.61 11.48
CA ALA A 131 -4.41 0.45 10.77
C ALA A 131 -4.15 0.47 9.26
N THR A 132 -3.04 -0.09 8.81
CA THR A 132 -2.69 -0.23 7.38
C THR A 132 -3.01 -1.62 6.86
N LEU A 133 -2.65 -2.67 7.60
CA LEU A 133 -2.80 -4.05 7.17
C LEU A 133 -4.27 -4.49 7.06
N ILE A 134 -5.15 -4.08 7.99
CA ILE A 134 -6.56 -4.47 7.96
C ILE A 134 -7.25 -4.01 6.67
N PRO A 135 -7.27 -2.71 6.31
CA PRO A 135 -7.94 -2.28 5.08
C PRO A 135 -7.27 -2.84 3.81
N ILE A 136 -5.96 -3.07 3.81
CA ILE A 136 -5.28 -3.75 2.69
C ILE A 136 -5.76 -5.20 2.57
N SER A 137 -5.92 -5.92 3.69
CA SER A 137 -6.44 -7.30 3.70
C SER A 137 -7.89 -7.38 3.22
N ILE A 138 -8.71 -6.37 3.53
CA ILE A 138 -10.09 -6.27 3.02
C ILE A 138 -10.12 -6.04 1.50
N LEU A 139 -9.24 -5.19 0.99
CA LEU A 139 -9.10 -5.00 -0.46
C LEU A 139 -8.58 -6.28 -1.15
N LEU A 140 -7.71 -7.04 -0.49
CA LEU A 140 -7.26 -8.33 -0.97
C LEU A 140 -8.36 -9.38 -0.91
N ASP A 141 -9.23 -9.36 0.11
CA ASP A 141 -10.43 -10.21 0.18
C ASP A 141 -11.36 -9.97 -1.01
N TYR A 142 -11.56 -8.70 -1.36
CA TYR A 142 -12.25 -8.36 -2.60
C TYR A 142 -11.56 -8.93 -3.83
N TYR A 143 -10.23 -8.78 -3.93
CA TYR A 143 -9.46 -9.28 -5.08
C TYR A 143 -9.56 -10.79 -5.25
N LEU A 144 -9.53 -11.54 -4.16
CA LEU A 144 -9.52 -13.01 -4.11
C LEU A 144 -10.92 -13.63 -3.96
N ASP A 145 -12.00 -12.89 -4.22
CA ASP A 145 -13.39 -13.36 -4.15
C ASP A 145 -13.77 -14.00 -2.80
N GLY A 146 -13.24 -13.46 -1.70
CA GLY A 146 -13.55 -13.94 -0.35
C GLY A 146 -12.72 -15.16 0.09
N ASN A 147 -11.61 -15.45 -0.56
CA ASN A 147 -10.73 -16.55 -0.16
C ASN A 147 -9.88 -16.18 1.06
N THR A 148 -10.53 -16.14 2.24
CA THR A 148 -9.89 -15.80 3.51
C THR A 148 -8.70 -16.71 3.84
N ALA A 149 -8.80 -18.00 3.56
CA ALA A 149 -7.71 -18.94 3.83
C ALA A 149 -6.42 -18.55 3.07
N ARG A 150 -6.57 -18.12 1.81
CA ARG A 150 -5.47 -17.65 1.00
C ARG A 150 -4.85 -16.37 1.56
N ILE A 151 -5.67 -15.44 2.04
CA ILE A 151 -5.19 -14.18 2.65
C ILE A 151 -4.35 -14.49 3.90
N LEU A 152 -4.85 -15.38 4.75
CA LEU A 152 -4.16 -15.76 5.98
C LEU A 152 -2.86 -16.54 5.72
N GLU A 153 -2.77 -17.27 4.61
CA GLU A 153 -1.52 -17.88 4.13
C GLU A 153 -0.49 -16.81 3.74
N LEU A 154 -0.92 -15.76 3.05
CA LEU A 154 -0.06 -14.65 2.65
C LEU A 154 0.46 -13.82 3.83
N ILE A 155 -0.19 -13.85 4.99
CA ILE A 155 0.24 -13.19 6.23
C ILE A 155 1.18 -14.12 7.02
N GLU A 156 2.24 -14.60 6.40
CA GLU A 156 3.31 -15.32 7.10
C GLU A 156 4.58 -14.44 7.08
N PRO A 157 4.86 -13.70 8.17
CA PRO A 157 5.98 -12.79 8.19
C PRO A 157 7.29 -13.52 8.06
N THR A 158 8.11 -13.10 7.14
CA THR A 158 9.53 -13.48 7.08
C THR A 158 10.30 -12.51 7.96
N THR A 159 10.94 -13.01 9.01
CA THR A 159 11.81 -12.19 9.84
C THR A 159 13.21 -12.15 9.25
N PHE A 160 13.69 -10.95 8.99
CA PHE A 160 15.10 -10.71 8.75
C PHE A 160 15.59 -9.60 9.69
N THR A 161 16.83 -9.69 10.10
CA THR A 161 17.47 -8.66 10.91
C THR A 161 18.47 -7.92 10.05
N PHE A 162 18.46 -6.61 10.10
CA PHE A 162 19.49 -5.77 9.52
C PHE A 162 20.02 -4.79 10.58
N ASP A 163 21.24 -4.33 10.38
CA ASP A 163 21.87 -3.38 11.31
C ASP A 163 21.12 -2.04 11.24
N THR A 164 20.49 -1.66 12.34
CA THR A 164 19.66 -0.45 12.46
C THR A 164 20.47 0.81 12.74
N LYS A 165 21.73 0.89 12.32
CA LYS A 165 22.46 2.15 12.42
C LYS A 165 21.74 3.22 11.59
N PRO A 166 21.66 4.47 12.06
CA PRO A 166 21.06 5.55 11.31
C PRO A 166 21.85 5.78 10.02
N ASN A 167 21.28 5.30 8.91
CA ASN A 167 21.87 5.34 7.59
C ASN A 167 20.84 5.76 6.56
N ILE A 168 21.31 6.12 5.39
CA ILE A 168 20.47 6.25 4.20
C ILE A 168 20.24 4.84 3.66
N TYR A 169 18.99 4.53 3.37
CA TYR A 169 18.54 3.28 2.74
C TYR A 169 17.96 3.58 1.38
N GLU A 170 18.60 3.11 0.34
CA GLU A 170 18.09 3.22 -1.03
C GLU A 170 17.20 2.03 -1.33
N ILE A 171 15.91 2.30 -1.56
CA ILE A 171 14.87 1.30 -1.77
C ILE A 171 14.55 1.22 -3.25
N PHE A 172 14.78 0.07 -3.86
CA PHE A 172 14.52 -0.16 -5.29
C PHE A 172 13.20 -0.89 -5.49
N SER A 173 12.26 -0.24 -6.16
CA SER A 173 10.96 -0.80 -6.45
C SER A 173 10.48 -0.50 -7.87
N GLY A 174 9.42 -1.18 -8.31
CA GLY A 174 8.69 -0.89 -9.52
C GLY A 174 7.21 -0.72 -9.24
N TYR A 175 6.40 -0.58 -10.28
CA TYR A 175 4.95 -0.47 -10.15
C TYR A 175 4.32 -1.66 -9.39
N ASP A 176 4.83 -2.85 -9.64
CA ASP A 176 4.36 -4.12 -9.07
C ASP A 176 4.71 -4.30 -7.58
N THR A 177 5.68 -3.55 -7.07
CA THR A 177 6.13 -3.58 -5.68
C THR A 177 5.98 -2.22 -4.97
N LYS A 178 5.25 -1.29 -5.61
CA LYS A 178 5.11 0.10 -5.13
C LYS A 178 4.47 0.18 -3.74
N THR A 179 3.49 -0.66 -3.45
CA THR A 179 2.79 -0.62 -2.16
C THR A 179 3.71 -1.06 -1.03
N SER A 180 4.44 -2.16 -1.23
CA SER A 180 5.38 -2.69 -0.24
C SER A 180 6.51 -1.71 0.06
N SER A 181 7.09 -1.10 -0.98
CA SER A 181 8.16 -0.11 -0.80
C SER A 181 7.68 1.15 -0.09
N LYS A 182 6.49 1.63 -0.42
CA LYS A 182 5.86 2.80 0.23
C LYS A 182 5.54 2.51 1.71
N TYR A 183 5.13 1.28 2.02
CA TYR A 183 4.89 0.86 3.39
C TYR A 183 6.18 0.78 4.19
N LEU A 184 7.23 0.19 3.63
CA LEU A 184 8.54 0.14 4.26
C LEU A 184 9.09 1.55 4.53
N GLU A 185 9.02 2.45 3.53
CA GLU A 185 9.41 3.86 3.69
C GLU A 185 8.69 4.52 4.86
N SER A 186 7.34 4.46 4.89
CA SER A 186 6.54 5.04 5.95
C SER A 186 6.93 4.48 7.32
N THR A 187 7.09 3.16 7.41
CA THR A 187 7.46 2.48 8.65
C THR A 187 8.86 2.87 9.14
N MET A 188 9.83 2.98 8.25
CA MET A 188 11.19 3.40 8.58
C MET A 188 11.23 4.84 9.09
N ILE A 189 10.51 5.76 8.44
CA ILE A 189 10.42 7.17 8.86
C ILE A 189 9.75 7.27 10.24
N GLU A 190 8.61 6.62 10.42
CA GLU A 190 7.86 6.65 11.67
C GLU A 190 8.61 6.02 12.84
N SER A 191 9.44 5.01 12.59
CA SER A 191 10.27 4.35 13.61
C SER A 191 11.60 5.03 13.86
N GLY A 192 12.00 5.98 13.02
CA GLY A 192 13.32 6.64 13.13
C GLY A 192 14.50 5.73 12.82
N ILE A 193 14.28 4.64 12.08
CA ILE A 193 15.35 3.63 11.79
C ILE A 193 16.37 4.17 10.78
N GLY A 194 15.97 5.09 9.89
CA GLY A 194 16.88 5.65 8.90
C GLY A 194 16.19 6.63 7.96
N ILE A 195 16.89 7.02 6.92
CA ILE A 195 16.39 7.90 5.86
C ILE A 195 16.16 7.04 4.62
N PRO A 196 14.93 6.62 4.33
CA PRO A 196 14.61 5.86 3.13
C PRO A 196 14.52 6.78 1.91
N VAL A 197 15.06 6.31 0.78
CA VAL A 197 14.98 6.98 -0.52
C VAL A 197 14.48 5.96 -1.54
N ILE A 198 13.25 6.12 -2.03
CA ILE A 198 12.69 5.20 -3.02
C ILE A 198 13.16 5.56 -4.42
N HIS A 199 13.70 4.57 -5.13
CA HIS A 199 14.04 4.63 -6.54
C HIS A 199 13.09 3.72 -7.33
N ASP A 200 12.51 4.27 -8.40
CA ASP A 200 11.98 3.43 -9.46
C ASP A 200 13.16 2.77 -10.19
N LYS A 201 13.11 1.45 -10.34
CA LYS A 201 14.19 0.63 -10.89
C LYS A 201 14.63 1.06 -12.29
N TYR A 202 13.66 1.39 -13.15
CA TYR A 202 13.95 1.82 -14.52
C TYR A 202 14.54 3.22 -14.55
N SER A 203 13.97 4.15 -13.77
CA SER A 203 14.45 5.52 -13.68
C SER A 203 15.86 5.60 -13.07
N TYR A 204 16.20 4.68 -12.18
CA TYR A 204 17.54 4.61 -11.59
C TYR A 204 18.63 4.38 -12.66
N CYS A 205 18.37 3.52 -13.63
CA CYS A 205 19.28 3.27 -14.76
C CYS A 205 19.53 4.52 -15.64
N HIS A 206 18.70 5.55 -15.53
CA HIS A 206 18.82 6.78 -16.29
C HIS A 206 19.54 7.92 -15.54
N GLY A 207 20.64 7.60 -14.85
CA GLY A 207 21.56 8.57 -14.24
C GLY A 207 21.40 8.80 -12.75
N ARG A 208 20.41 8.21 -12.07
CA ARG A 208 20.29 8.31 -10.60
C ARG A 208 21.38 7.50 -9.87
N SER A 209 21.99 6.54 -10.55
CA SER A 209 23.10 5.74 -10.04
C SER A 209 24.33 6.58 -9.63
N THR A 210 24.46 7.80 -10.16
CA THR A 210 25.57 8.71 -9.77
C THR A 210 25.57 9.09 -8.30
N THR A 211 24.40 9.12 -7.65
CA THR A 211 24.31 9.37 -6.19
C THR A 211 24.86 8.22 -5.37
N SER A 212 24.68 6.99 -5.80
CA SER A 212 25.13 5.79 -5.09
C SER A 212 26.65 5.60 -5.16
N ILE A 213 27.29 6.14 -6.20
CA ILE A 213 28.76 6.14 -6.34
C ILE A 213 29.42 7.00 -5.25
N VAL A 214 28.75 8.06 -4.81
CA VAL A 214 29.29 9.04 -3.86
C VAL A 214 29.02 8.66 -2.41
N HIS A 215 27.96 7.91 -2.16
CA HIS A 215 27.50 7.55 -0.82
C HIS A 215 27.37 6.03 -0.70
N SER A 216 28.21 5.39 0.11
CA SER A 216 28.06 3.97 0.46
C SER A 216 26.83 3.77 1.37
N ASN A 217 25.68 3.62 0.77
CA ASN A 217 24.42 3.42 1.47
C ASN A 217 24.04 1.92 1.54
N ASN A 218 23.04 1.60 2.32
CA ASN A 218 22.42 0.28 2.32
C ASN A 218 21.35 0.22 1.23
N ALA A 219 21.25 -0.90 0.54
CA ALA A 219 20.25 -1.11 -0.49
C ALA A 219 19.20 -2.14 -0.02
N ILE A 220 17.93 -1.84 -0.31
CA ILE A 220 16.81 -2.77 -0.18
C ILE A 220 16.16 -2.91 -1.55
N TYR A 221 16.11 -4.11 -2.08
CA TYR A 221 15.62 -4.38 -3.43
C TYR A 221 14.38 -5.28 -3.41
N PHE A 222 13.26 -4.77 -3.89
CA PHE A 222 12.04 -5.55 -4.06
C PHE A 222 12.08 -6.32 -5.39
N ALA A 223 12.32 -7.63 -5.35
CA ALA A 223 12.50 -8.47 -6.52
C ALA A 223 11.22 -9.23 -6.90
N ARG A 224 10.96 -9.32 -8.19
CA ARG A 224 9.91 -10.18 -8.80
C ARG A 224 10.50 -11.39 -9.54
N GLY A 225 11.82 -11.57 -9.47
CA GLY A 225 12.51 -12.67 -10.11
C GLY A 225 12.61 -12.57 -11.63
N THR A 226 12.45 -11.38 -12.19
CA THR A 226 12.59 -11.13 -13.63
C THR A 226 14.05 -11.11 -14.06
N ASP A 227 14.31 -11.23 -15.36
CA ASP A 227 15.68 -11.09 -15.87
C ASP A 227 16.22 -9.65 -15.68
N PHE A 228 15.33 -8.66 -15.67
CA PHE A 228 15.70 -7.30 -15.30
C PHE A 228 16.14 -7.21 -13.83
N ASP A 229 15.46 -7.87 -12.91
CA ASP A 229 15.88 -7.89 -11.49
C ASP A 229 17.27 -8.53 -11.34
N LYS A 230 17.55 -9.61 -12.07
CA LYS A 230 18.88 -10.25 -12.04
C LYS A 230 19.98 -9.29 -12.52
N MET A 231 19.74 -8.66 -13.66
CA MET A 231 20.67 -7.67 -14.22
C MET A 231 20.91 -6.51 -13.25
N MET A 232 19.85 -5.95 -12.68
CA MET A 232 19.92 -4.85 -11.73
C MET A 232 20.69 -5.24 -10.46
N LEU A 233 20.44 -6.42 -9.91
CA LEU A 233 21.13 -6.89 -8.71
C LEU A 233 22.63 -7.10 -8.95
N GLU A 234 23.03 -7.57 -10.11
CA GLU A 234 24.46 -7.66 -10.47
C GLU A 234 25.12 -6.27 -10.59
N GLU A 235 24.45 -5.31 -11.20
CA GLU A 235 24.95 -3.94 -11.29
C GLU A 235 25.07 -3.28 -9.90
N LEU A 236 24.05 -3.42 -9.07
CA LEU A 236 24.01 -2.82 -7.73
C LEU A 236 25.12 -3.36 -6.80
N LYS A 237 25.59 -4.59 -6.99
CA LYS A 237 26.73 -5.16 -6.23
C LYS A 237 28.01 -4.37 -6.37
N SER A 238 28.16 -3.58 -7.44
CA SER A 238 29.32 -2.71 -7.62
C SER A 238 29.26 -1.44 -6.79
N TYR A 239 28.08 -1.06 -6.29
CA TYR A 239 27.87 0.20 -5.55
C TYR A 239 27.56 -0.01 -4.06
N TYR A 240 27.02 -1.18 -3.68
CA TYR A 240 26.56 -1.46 -2.32
C TYR A 240 27.29 -2.64 -1.71
N ASN A 241 27.75 -2.47 -0.47
CA ASN A 241 28.38 -3.56 0.28
C ASN A 241 27.37 -4.63 0.69
N GLU A 242 26.12 -4.21 0.95
CA GLU A 242 25.04 -5.08 1.33
C GLU A 242 23.77 -4.70 0.57
N ILE A 243 23.10 -5.71 0.02
CA ILE A 243 21.79 -5.56 -0.64
C ILE A 243 20.83 -6.54 0.00
N ILE A 244 19.82 -6.01 0.70
CA ILE A 244 18.71 -6.82 1.23
C ILE A 244 17.72 -7.04 0.10
N VAL A 245 17.50 -8.29 -0.29
CA VAL A 245 16.55 -8.64 -1.34
C VAL A 245 15.25 -9.14 -0.71
N ILE A 246 14.18 -8.39 -0.92
CA ILE A 246 12.82 -8.79 -0.54
C ILE A 246 12.11 -9.34 -1.77
N SER A 247 11.62 -10.58 -1.70
CA SER A 247 10.96 -11.24 -2.82
C SER A 247 9.73 -12.02 -2.40
N SER A 248 8.88 -12.34 -3.35
CA SER A 248 7.69 -13.15 -3.14
C SER A 248 7.68 -14.33 -4.09
N PRO A 249 7.29 -15.54 -3.62
CA PRO A 249 7.13 -16.72 -4.48
C PRO A 249 5.87 -16.65 -5.36
N PHE A 250 4.97 -15.71 -5.09
CA PHE A 250 3.69 -15.61 -5.79
C PHE A 250 3.83 -14.91 -7.14
N LYS A 251 3.20 -15.48 -8.17
CA LYS A 251 3.25 -14.96 -9.55
C LYS A 251 2.29 -13.76 -9.74
N ASP A 252 1.13 -13.81 -9.11
CA ASP A 252 0.18 -12.70 -9.17
C ASP A 252 0.77 -11.44 -8.55
N GLN A 253 0.59 -10.30 -9.22
CA GLN A 253 1.21 -9.04 -8.80
C GLN A 253 0.60 -8.47 -7.52
N VAL A 254 -0.71 -8.67 -7.31
CA VAL A 254 -1.40 -8.16 -6.12
C VAL A 254 -1.04 -9.01 -4.91
N GLU A 255 -1.10 -10.33 -5.04
CA GLU A 255 -0.69 -11.26 -3.98
C GLU A 255 0.78 -11.07 -3.59
N ALA A 256 1.66 -10.90 -4.58
CA ALA A 256 3.07 -10.74 -4.33
C ALA A 256 3.41 -9.41 -3.64
N ASP A 257 2.77 -8.29 -4.03
CA ASP A 257 2.97 -7.01 -3.38
C ASP A 257 2.43 -7.04 -1.94
N PHE A 258 1.29 -7.70 -1.71
CA PHE A 258 0.78 -7.92 -0.37
C PHE A 258 1.74 -8.77 0.49
N HIS A 259 2.23 -9.88 -0.03
CA HIS A 259 3.15 -10.77 0.68
C HIS A 259 4.47 -10.08 1.05
N MET A 260 5.00 -9.23 0.17
CA MET A 260 6.22 -8.47 0.44
C MET A 260 6.01 -7.29 1.41
N LEU A 261 4.75 -6.90 1.63
CA LEU A 261 4.38 -5.85 2.58
C LEU A 261 4.33 -6.39 4.01
N VAL A 262 3.92 -7.64 4.19
CA VAL A 262 3.73 -8.29 5.51
C VAL A 262 5.00 -8.91 6.04
#